data_e6d3612bee2222cc16be7bdb1f4267ae
#
_entry.id   e6d3612bee2222cc16be7bdb1f4267ae
#
_cell.length_a   1.000
_cell.length_b   1.000
_cell.length_c   1.000
_cell.angle_alpha   90.00
_cell.angle_beta   90.00
_cell.angle_gamma   90.00
#
_symmetry.space_group_name_H-M   'P 1'
#
loop_
_entity.id
_entity.type
_entity.pdbx_description
1 polymer ?
#
loop_
_entity_poly.entity_id
_entity_poly.type
_entity_poly.pdbx_seq_one_letter_code
_entity_poly.pdbx_strand_id
1 'polypeptide(L)'
;MCIRDRCTRITEYHKHIGLLFVLESIENLVKNGRVNKIIGNIIGKLGIKLLAGASKEGTIDIVHKCRGRNNIYDRLIKSMLNDGYNGGKVVISHRFNNESADYVAGQLRQQFPTVNIKIIPTGGLCSYYAEKHGILVSYEK
;
A
#
# COMPACT_ATOMS: atom_id res chain seq x y z
N MET A 1 26.46 -17.07 8.92
CA MET A 1 25.12 -16.73 9.50
C MET A 1 24.19 -17.91 9.32
N CYS A 2 23.72 -18.53 10.39
CA CYS A 2 22.87 -19.73 10.31
C CYS A 2 21.41 -19.38 9.93
N ILE A 3 20.63 -20.41 9.58
CA ILE A 3 19.20 -20.22 9.18
C ILE A 3 18.40 -19.56 10.31
N ARG A 4 18.65 -19.98 11.57
CA ARG A 4 17.98 -19.40 12.74
C ARG A 4 18.23 -17.91 12.87
N ASP A 5 19.47 -17.45 12.69
CA ASP A 5 19.81 -16.01 12.76
C ASP A 5 19.10 -15.22 11.67
N ARG A 6 18.99 -15.78 10.46
CA ARG A 6 18.24 -15.15 9.35
C ARG A 6 16.76 -15.04 9.67
N CYS A 7 16.13 -16.10 10.19
CA CYS A 7 14.73 -16.08 10.58
C CYS A 7 14.47 -15.04 11.68
N THR A 8 15.31 -14.99 12.71
CA THR A 8 15.20 -14.00 13.78
C THR A 8 15.29 -12.57 13.23
N ARG A 9 16.28 -12.28 12.39
CA ARG A 9 16.46 -10.96 11.79
C ARG A 9 15.28 -10.55 10.90
N ILE A 10 14.73 -11.46 10.09
CA ILE A 10 13.58 -11.19 9.25
C ILE A 10 12.34 -10.91 10.12
N THR A 11 12.13 -11.70 11.18
CA THR A 11 11.02 -11.51 12.10
C THR A 11 11.08 -10.16 12.81
N GLU A 12 12.26 -9.75 13.26
CA GLU A 12 12.46 -8.43 13.86
C GLU A 12 12.26 -7.30 12.84
N TYR A 13 12.85 -7.42 11.65
CA TYR A 13 12.69 -6.41 10.59
C TYR A 13 11.24 -6.22 10.17
N HIS A 14 10.46 -7.31 10.14
CA HIS A 14 9.03 -7.27 9.79
C HIS A 14 8.21 -6.39 10.73
N LYS A 15 8.61 -6.24 11.99
CA LYS A 15 7.93 -5.36 12.97
C LYS A 15 8.09 -3.87 12.64
N HIS A 16 9.11 -3.54 11.86
CA HIS A 16 9.45 -2.16 11.45
C HIS A 16 9.02 -1.83 10.02
N ILE A 17 8.21 -2.68 9.39
CA ILE A 17 7.67 -2.43 8.05
C ILE A 17 6.19 -2.10 8.14
N GLY A 18 5.79 -0.99 7.52
CA GLY A 18 4.41 -0.67 7.22
C GLY A 18 4.05 -1.05 5.79
N LEU A 19 2.77 -1.35 5.56
CA LEU A 19 2.20 -1.61 4.24
C LEU A 19 0.85 -0.92 4.11
N LEU A 20 0.75 -0.04 3.14
CA LEU A 20 -0.50 0.58 2.71
C LEU A 20 -0.70 0.38 1.22
N PHE A 21 -1.93 0.33 0.79
CA PHE A 21 -2.26 0.20 -0.63
C PHE A 21 -3.51 0.98 -0.99
N VAL A 22 -3.52 1.49 -2.22
CA VAL A 22 -4.65 2.19 -2.83
C VAL A 22 -5.18 1.35 -3.97
N LEU A 23 -6.47 1.02 -3.93
CA LEU A 23 -7.15 0.22 -4.93
C LEU A 23 -8.34 0.99 -5.52
N GLU A 24 -8.52 0.89 -6.83
CA GLU A 24 -9.68 1.41 -7.56
C GLU A 24 -10.78 0.35 -7.73
N SER A 25 -10.41 -0.92 -7.63
CA SER A 25 -11.31 -2.07 -7.63
C SER A 25 -10.83 -3.10 -6.62
N ILE A 26 -11.75 -3.89 -6.10
CA ILE A 26 -11.48 -5.01 -5.19
C ILE A 26 -12.26 -6.26 -5.59
N GLU A 27 -12.68 -6.37 -6.85
CA GLU A 27 -13.48 -7.48 -7.33
C GLU A 27 -12.79 -8.83 -7.11
N ASN A 28 -11.50 -8.92 -7.42
CA ASN A 28 -10.73 -10.13 -7.25
C ASN A 28 -10.51 -10.49 -5.77
N LEU A 29 -10.38 -9.50 -4.91
CA LEU A 29 -10.31 -9.72 -3.46
C LEU A 29 -11.63 -10.29 -2.91
N VAL A 30 -12.77 -9.75 -3.36
CA VAL A 30 -14.10 -10.24 -2.97
C VAL A 30 -14.37 -11.63 -3.52
N LYS A 31 -14.08 -11.88 -4.80
CA LYS A 31 -14.27 -13.19 -5.46
C LYS A 31 -13.49 -14.30 -4.75
N ASN A 32 -12.32 -13.98 -4.20
CA ASN A 32 -11.45 -14.93 -3.51
C ASN A 32 -11.61 -14.91 -1.97
N GLY A 33 -12.65 -14.26 -1.45
CA GLY A 33 -12.95 -14.25 -0.02
C GLY A 33 -11.90 -13.52 0.85
N ARG A 34 -11.08 -12.65 0.26
CA ARG A 34 -10.04 -11.88 0.97
C ARG A 34 -10.58 -10.60 1.59
N VAL A 35 -11.78 -10.18 1.20
CA VAL A 35 -12.50 -9.02 1.74
C VAL A 35 -13.97 -9.37 1.89
N ASN A 36 -14.62 -8.88 2.94
CA ASN A 36 -16.03 -9.13 3.20
C ASN A 36 -16.89 -8.57 2.03
N LYS A 37 -17.91 -9.33 1.59
CA LYS A 37 -18.84 -8.98 0.51
C LYS A 37 -19.54 -7.63 0.73
N ILE A 38 -19.79 -7.25 1.98
CA ILE A 38 -20.42 -5.96 2.35
C ILE A 38 -19.54 -4.78 1.88
N ILE A 39 -18.21 -4.94 1.95
CA ILE A 39 -17.25 -3.94 1.51
C ILE A 39 -17.21 -3.86 -0.02
N GLY A 40 -17.35 -4.99 -0.71
CA GLY A 40 -17.39 -5.08 -2.17
C GLY A 40 -18.53 -4.29 -2.80
N ASN A 41 -19.71 -4.29 -2.19
CA ASN A 41 -20.87 -3.56 -2.68
C ASN A 41 -20.73 -2.03 -2.60
N ILE A 42 -19.81 -1.50 -1.81
CA ILE A 42 -19.58 -0.07 -1.64
C ILE A 42 -18.62 0.48 -2.73
N ILE A 43 -17.72 -0.37 -3.24
CA ILE A 43 -16.61 0.06 -4.11
C ILE A 43 -16.94 -0.08 -5.60
N GLY A 44 -17.93 -0.89 -5.96
CA GLY A 44 -18.45 -0.98 -7.35
C GLY A 44 -19.16 0.27 -7.86
N LYS A 45 -19.22 1.35 -7.07
CA LYS A 45 -19.77 2.65 -7.50
C LYS A 45 -18.65 3.54 -8.05
N LEU A 46 -18.85 4.03 -9.27
CA LEU A 46 -17.93 4.84 -10.07
C LEU A 46 -17.05 5.81 -9.23
N GLY A 47 -15.73 5.66 -9.36
CA GLY A 47 -14.77 6.66 -8.93
C GLY A 47 -14.40 6.66 -7.44
N ILE A 48 -14.75 5.60 -6.69
CA ILE A 48 -14.32 5.46 -5.29
C ILE A 48 -13.00 4.69 -5.25
N LYS A 49 -11.98 5.30 -4.66
CA LYS A 49 -10.70 4.67 -4.35
C LYS A 49 -10.64 4.29 -2.88
N LEU A 50 -9.99 3.17 -2.61
CA LEU A 50 -9.83 2.61 -1.28
C LEU A 50 -8.38 2.72 -0.84
N LEU A 51 -8.13 3.35 0.30
CA LEU A 51 -6.88 3.22 1.03
C LEU A 51 -7.06 2.15 2.11
N ALA A 52 -6.22 1.14 2.08
CA ALA A 52 -6.26 0.04 3.03
C ALA A 52 -4.84 -0.38 3.45
N GLY A 53 -4.75 -1.16 4.50
CA GLY A 53 -3.52 -1.71 5.04
C GLY A 53 -3.71 -3.15 5.52
N ALA A 54 -2.63 -3.76 5.99
CA ALA A 54 -2.68 -5.06 6.64
C ALA A 54 -3.06 -4.90 8.11
N SER A 55 -4.04 -5.70 8.57
CA SER A 55 -4.36 -5.80 10.00
C SER A 55 -3.35 -6.67 10.74
N LYS A 56 -3.37 -6.61 12.07
CA LYS A 56 -2.57 -7.50 12.93
C LYS A 56 -2.94 -8.97 12.78
N GLU A 57 -4.17 -9.26 12.35
CA GLU A 57 -4.70 -10.61 12.14
C GLU A 57 -4.46 -11.15 10.71
N GLY A 58 -3.75 -10.38 9.86
CA GLY A 58 -3.47 -10.77 8.48
C GLY A 58 -4.63 -10.57 7.51
N THR A 59 -5.63 -9.78 7.91
CA THR A 59 -6.75 -9.35 7.05
C THR A 59 -6.51 -7.97 6.47
N ILE A 60 -7.41 -7.50 5.62
CA ILE A 60 -7.35 -6.18 5.01
C ILE A 60 -8.21 -5.22 5.82
N ASP A 61 -7.57 -4.17 6.38
CA ASP A 61 -8.24 -3.08 7.06
C ASP A 61 -8.38 -1.87 6.15
N ILE A 62 -9.61 -1.35 6.06
CA ILE A 62 -9.90 -0.14 5.30
C ILE A 62 -9.60 1.07 6.16
N VAL A 63 -8.63 1.87 5.71
CA VAL A 63 -8.23 3.11 6.38
C VAL A 63 -9.08 4.29 5.93
N HIS A 64 -9.26 4.47 4.62
CA HIS A 64 -10.07 5.55 4.05
C HIS A 64 -10.75 5.15 2.75
N LYS A 65 -11.90 5.81 2.47
CA LYS A 65 -12.61 5.77 1.19
C LYS A 65 -12.65 7.19 0.63
N CYS A 66 -12.20 7.39 -0.60
CA CYS A 66 -12.16 8.71 -1.23
C CYS A 66 -12.74 8.70 -2.63
N ARG A 67 -13.34 9.82 -3.01
CA ARG A 67 -13.60 10.19 -4.42
C ARG A 67 -12.49 11.14 -4.88
N GLY A 68 -12.01 10.98 -6.11
CA GLY A 68 -10.97 11.82 -6.70
C GLY A 68 -9.55 11.29 -6.54
N ARG A 69 -8.64 11.85 -7.36
CA ARG A 69 -7.33 11.26 -7.60
C ARG A 69 -6.29 11.61 -6.52
N ASN A 70 -6.15 12.88 -6.20
CA ASN A 70 -5.04 13.36 -5.36
C ASN A 70 -5.29 13.21 -3.87
N ASN A 71 -6.50 13.39 -3.43
CA ASN A 71 -6.84 13.35 -2.00
C ASN A 71 -6.52 12.00 -1.30
N ILE A 72 -6.55 10.87 -2.03
CA ILE A 72 -6.26 9.57 -1.43
C ILE A 72 -4.76 9.33 -1.22
N TYR A 73 -3.91 9.86 -2.10
CA TYR A 73 -2.45 9.72 -1.99
C TYR A 73 -1.88 10.62 -0.88
N ASP A 74 -2.45 11.81 -0.69
CA ASP A 74 -2.12 12.67 0.46
C ASP A 74 -2.51 11.99 1.78
N ARG A 75 -3.68 11.33 1.81
CA ARG A 75 -4.11 10.52 2.95
C ARG A 75 -3.22 9.31 3.19
N LEU A 76 -2.73 8.67 2.12
CA LEU A 76 -1.76 7.58 2.22
C LEU A 76 -0.49 8.06 2.92
N ILE A 77 0.09 9.17 2.46
CA ILE A 77 1.30 9.75 3.06
C ILE A 77 1.04 10.13 4.53
N LYS A 78 -0.08 10.78 4.82
CA LYS A 78 -0.47 11.10 6.19
C LYS A 78 -0.62 9.85 7.07
N SER A 79 -1.16 8.76 6.52
CA SER A 79 -1.29 7.50 7.25
C SER A 79 0.07 6.85 7.51
N MET A 80 1.02 6.94 6.57
CA MET A 80 2.42 6.51 6.79
C MET A 80 3.06 7.27 7.96
N LEU A 81 2.92 8.61 7.98
CA LEU A 81 3.46 9.45 9.05
C LEU A 81 2.84 9.09 10.42
N ASN A 82 1.53 8.90 10.46
CA ASN A 82 0.82 8.50 11.68
C ASN A 82 1.22 7.10 12.17
N ASP A 83 1.64 6.21 11.27
CA ASP A 83 2.15 4.86 11.59
C ASP A 83 3.64 4.86 11.98
N GLY A 84 4.27 6.03 12.09
CA GLY A 84 5.64 6.18 12.56
C GLY A 84 6.70 6.28 11.45
N TYR A 85 6.30 6.45 10.18
CA TYR A 85 7.26 6.69 9.10
C TYR A 85 8.06 7.98 9.34
N ASN A 86 9.39 7.88 9.28
CA ASN A 86 10.32 8.97 9.58
C ASN A 86 11.43 9.16 8.54
N GLY A 87 11.21 8.71 7.30
CA GLY A 87 12.18 8.85 6.21
C GLY A 87 12.99 7.59 5.89
N GLY A 88 12.59 6.45 6.44
CA GLY A 88 13.17 5.15 6.10
C GLY A 88 12.91 4.76 4.63
N LYS A 89 13.39 3.59 4.24
CA LYS A 89 13.28 3.08 2.87
C LYS A 89 11.83 2.89 2.44
N VAL A 90 11.50 3.21 1.18
CA VAL A 90 10.17 3.05 0.61
C VAL A 90 10.24 2.26 -0.69
N VAL A 91 9.34 1.31 -0.85
CA VAL A 91 9.09 0.62 -2.12
C VAL A 91 7.65 0.88 -2.56
N ILE A 92 7.50 1.48 -3.73
CA ILE A 92 6.20 1.73 -4.35
C ILE A 92 6.02 0.74 -5.50
N SER A 93 5.06 -0.16 -5.37
CA SER A 93 4.69 -1.08 -6.44
C SER A 93 3.37 -0.64 -7.07
N HIS A 94 3.27 -0.67 -8.41
CA HIS A 94 2.07 -0.20 -9.10
C HIS A 94 1.67 -1.09 -10.27
N ARG A 95 0.38 -1.10 -10.60
CA ARG A 95 -0.17 -1.76 -11.78
C ARG A 95 -0.66 -0.71 -12.78
N PHE A 96 0.15 -0.41 -13.81
CA PHE A 96 -0.12 0.63 -14.82
C PHE A 96 -0.52 2.00 -14.25
N ASN A 97 0.20 2.46 -13.22
CA ASN A 97 -0.11 3.71 -12.51
C ASN A 97 1.16 4.47 -12.11
N ASN A 98 2.06 4.69 -13.08
CA ASN A 98 3.32 5.40 -12.86
C ASN A 98 3.08 6.82 -12.32
N GLU A 99 2.12 7.55 -12.90
CA GLU A 99 1.82 8.92 -12.53
C GLU A 99 1.54 9.09 -11.03
N SER A 100 0.72 8.21 -10.46
CA SER A 100 0.42 8.26 -9.03
C SER A 100 1.59 7.77 -8.17
N ALA A 101 2.39 6.81 -8.67
CA ALA A 101 3.60 6.37 -7.98
C ALA A 101 4.64 7.50 -7.92
N ASP A 102 4.84 8.22 -9.03
CA ASP A 102 5.74 9.38 -9.11
C ASP A 102 5.24 10.54 -8.23
N TYR A 103 3.92 10.77 -8.18
CA TYR A 103 3.32 11.75 -7.27
C TYR A 103 3.65 11.44 -5.81
N VAL A 104 3.40 10.21 -5.35
CA VAL A 104 3.71 9.80 -3.97
C VAL A 104 5.20 9.92 -3.69
N ALA A 105 6.05 9.48 -4.60
CA ALA A 105 7.50 9.59 -4.46
C ALA A 105 7.96 11.06 -4.39
N GLY A 106 7.39 11.93 -5.21
CA GLY A 106 7.67 13.36 -5.21
C GLY A 106 7.33 14.02 -3.89
N GLN A 107 6.14 13.76 -3.35
CA GLN A 107 5.70 14.28 -2.05
C GLN A 107 6.60 13.78 -0.90
N LEU A 108 6.98 12.51 -0.91
CA LEU A 108 7.89 11.95 0.10
C LEU A 108 9.29 12.58 0.03
N ARG A 109 9.84 12.81 -1.18
CA ARG A 109 11.14 13.47 -1.36
C ARG A 109 11.14 14.93 -0.90
N GLN A 110 10.02 15.63 -1.03
CA GLN A 110 9.88 17.00 -0.51
C GLN A 110 9.95 17.04 1.02
N GLN A 111 9.36 16.05 1.70
CA GLN A 111 9.38 15.98 3.16
C GLN A 111 10.67 15.34 3.71
N PHE A 112 11.24 14.40 2.97
CA PHE A 112 12.43 13.62 3.34
C PHE A 112 13.43 13.61 2.18
N PRO A 113 14.30 14.64 2.03
CA PRO A 113 15.18 14.78 0.86
C PRO A 113 16.15 13.61 0.63
N THR A 114 16.49 12.87 1.68
CA THR A 114 17.44 11.73 1.63
C THR A 114 16.76 10.38 1.53
N VAL A 115 15.43 10.33 1.37
CA VAL A 115 14.67 9.08 1.33
C VAL A 115 15.09 8.19 0.16
N ASN A 116 15.27 6.90 0.46
CA ASN A 116 15.53 5.88 -0.56
C ASN A 116 14.20 5.31 -1.06
N ILE A 117 13.77 5.71 -2.25
CA ILE A 117 12.52 5.26 -2.87
C ILE A 117 12.82 4.42 -4.10
N LYS A 118 12.23 3.21 -4.14
CA LYS A 118 12.21 2.34 -5.31
C LYS A 118 10.80 2.23 -5.87
N ILE A 119 10.61 2.53 -7.16
CA ILE A 119 9.35 2.33 -7.87
C ILE A 119 9.50 1.12 -8.78
N ILE A 120 8.56 0.18 -8.72
CA ILE A 120 8.57 -1.07 -9.48
C ILE A 120 7.16 -1.44 -9.97
N PRO A 121 7.03 -2.16 -11.10
CA PRO A 121 5.76 -2.77 -11.44
C PRO A 121 5.42 -3.91 -10.45
N THR A 122 4.12 -4.17 -10.23
CA THR A 122 3.68 -5.34 -9.45
C THR A 122 3.96 -6.64 -10.20
N GLY A 123 4.35 -7.68 -9.47
CA GLY A 123 4.45 -9.05 -9.99
C GLY A 123 3.09 -9.77 -10.09
N GLY A 124 3.08 -11.02 -10.52
CA GLY A 124 1.89 -11.79 -10.89
C GLY A 124 0.73 -11.73 -9.91
N LEU A 125 0.87 -12.28 -8.71
CA LEU A 125 -0.22 -12.36 -7.71
C LEU A 125 -0.65 -10.96 -7.22
N CYS A 126 0.32 -10.06 -6.99
CA CYS A 126 0.01 -8.69 -6.59
C CYS A 126 -0.75 -7.94 -7.69
N SER A 127 -0.39 -8.15 -8.96
CA SER A 127 -1.11 -7.56 -10.11
C SER A 127 -2.55 -8.03 -10.20
N TYR A 128 -2.81 -9.31 -9.88
CA TYR A 128 -4.15 -9.87 -9.88
C TYR A 128 -5.05 -9.21 -8.82
N TYR A 129 -4.54 -9.02 -7.60
CA TYR A 129 -5.32 -8.42 -6.51
C TYR A 129 -5.32 -6.89 -6.51
N ALA A 130 -4.25 -6.25 -6.97
CA ALA A 130 -4.20 -4.80 -7.10
C ALA A 130 -5.08 -4.27 -8.24
N GLU A 131 -5.37 -5.13 -9.21
CA GLU A 131 -6.12 -4.81 -10.42
C GLU A 131 -5.51 -3.61 -11.18
N LYS A 132 -6.25 -3.01 -12.10
CA LYS A 132 -5.76 -1.85 -12.84
C LYS A 132 -5.66 -0.63 -11.92
N HIS A 133 -4.57 0.11 -12.01
CA HIS A 133 -4.26 1.33 -11.26
C HIS A 133 -4.03 1.15 -9.74
N GLY A 134 -3.94 -0.08 -9.23
CA GLY A 134 -3.55 -0.31 -7.86
C GLY A 134 -2.12 0.13 -7.56
N ILE A 135 -1.90 0.65 -6.35
CA ILE A 135 -0.59 1.02 -5.80
C ILE A 135 -0.44 0.37 -4.42
N LEU A 136 0.73 -0.21 -4.18
CA LEU A 136 1.15 -0.72 -2.89
C LEU A 136 2.40 0.03 -2.45
N VAL A 137 2.41 0.50 -1.21
CA VAL A 137 3.54 1.23 -0.62
C VAL A 137 3.98 0.51 0.63
N SER A 138 5.18 -0.06 0.58
CA SER A 138 5.87 -0.63 1.76
C SER A 138 6.94 0.35 2.22
N TYR A 139 7.07 0.54 3.53
CA TYR A 139 7.96 1.53 4.12
C TYR A 139 8.55 1.06 5.45
N GLU A 140 9.78 1.47 5.73
CA GLU A 140 10.44 1.30 7.03
C GLU A 140 10.00 2.42 7.98
N LYS A 141 9.64 2.04 9.21
CA LYS A 141 9.24 2.95 10.31
C LYS A 141 10.16 2.83 11.52
#